data_a7d92c489e1b67c4ba514deca15b9ec8
#
_entry.id   a7d92c489e1b67c4ba514deca15b9ec8
#
_cell.length_a   1.000
_cell.length_b   1.000
_cell.length_c   1.000
_cell.angle_alpha   90.00
_cell.angle_beta   90.00
_cell.angle_gamma   90.00
#
_symmetry.space_group_name_H-M   'P 1'
#
loop_
_entity.id
_entity.type
_entity.pdbx_description
1 polymer ?
#
loop_
_entity_poly.entity_id
_entity_poly.type
_entity_poly.pdbx_seq_one_letter_code
_entity_poly.pdbx_strand_id
1 'polypeptide(L)'
;MRGKKKPNRLTGALMALLGAACALILCAVFYGTMVYQLADRTDDTQAKQAETAKTLALGSGEMESESRERVQMGGKLCDVLTRTYLLADGTRAQAITASPAAYIERMKQEGWQAQLVTGFAIGEADAVYARSGENAMLCAKDGETVYMIIAQADEQTLYALGVDAETK
;
A
#
# COMPACT_ATOMS: atom_id res chain seq x y z
N MET A 1 19.65 -7.08 76.51
CA MET A 1 19.08 -5.96 75.76
C MET A 1 19.60 -6.01 74.30
N ARG A 2 18.75 -6.42 73.32
CA ARG A 2 19.12 -6.42 71.91
C ARG A 2 18.70 -5.12 71.27
N GLY A 3 19.69 -4.27 70.93
CA GLY A 3 19.46 -3.02 70.20
C GLY A 3 18.92 -3.26 68.78
N LYS A 4 17.72 -2.84 68.52
CA LYS A 4 17.13 -2.80 67.16
C LYS A 4 17.88 -1.76 66.35
N LYS A 5 18.73 -2.21 65.36
CA LYS A 5 19.30 -1.32 64.34
C LYS A 5 18.16 -0.74 63.51
N LYS A 6 17.98 0.60 63.52
CA LYS A 6 17.06 1.30 62.62
C LYS A 6 17.56 1.13 61.19
N PRO A 7 16.69 0.74 60.24
CA PRO A 7 17.11 0.68 58.83
C PRO A 7 17.49 2.07 58.36
N ASN A 8 18.66 2.17 57.73
CA ASN A 8 19.14 3.41 57.12
C ASN A 8 18.16 3.87 56.05
N ARG A 9 17.58 5.05 56.23
CA ARG A 9 16.63 5.67 55.25
C ARG A 9 17.22 5.77 53.84
N LEU A 10 18.56 5.86 53.73
CA LEU A 10 19.29 5.87 52.46
C LEU A 10 19.16 4.52 51.72
N THR A 11 19.23 3.40 52.43
CA THR A 11 19.13 2.07 51.79
C THR A 11 17.72 1.79 51.29
N GLY A 12 16.68 2.29 51.95
CA GLY A 12 15.29 2.18 51.49
C GLY A 12 15.02 2.99 50.21
N ALA A 13 15.54 4.20 50.15
CA ALA A 13 15.41 5.05 48.97
C ALA A 13 16.16 4.50 47.73
N LEU A 14 17.34 3.91 47.97
CA LEU A 14 18.13 3.30 46.88
C LEU A 14 17.42 2.07 46.31
N MET A 15 16.85 1.21 47.18
CA MET A 15 16.08 0.03 46.75
C MET A 15 14.79 0.40 46.01
N ALA A 16 14.11 1.46 46.42
CA ALA A 16 12.93 1.95 45.73
C ALA A 16 13.28 2.51 44.32
N LEU A 17 14.40 3.23 44.17
CA LEU A 17 14.87 3.72 42.88
C LEU A 17 15.30 2.57 41.94
N LEU A 18 15.98 1.56 42.48
CA LEU A 18 16.35 0.36 41.67
C LEU A 18 15.10 -0.40 41.21
N GLY A 19 14.10 -0.56 42.09
CA GLY A 19 12.83 -1.23 41.72
C GLY A 19 12.06 -0.49 40.64
N ALA A 20 12.01 0.86 40.73
CA ALA A 20 11.36 1.67 39.70
C ALA A 20 12.09 1.62 38.34
N ALA A 21 13.43 1.64 38.34
CA ALA A 21 14.22 1.51 37.13
C ALA A 21 14.04 0.14 36.46
N CYS A 22 14.02 -0.95 37.23
CA CYS A 22 13.75 -2.30 36.70
C CYS A 22 12.34 -2.42 36.12
N ALA A 23 11.32 -1.84 36.77
CA ALA A 23 9.96 -1.84 36.28
C ALA A 23 9.82 -1.09 34.93
N LEU A 24 10.48 0.05 34.79
CA LEU A 24 10.49 0.83 33.56
C LEU A 24 11.18 0.09 32.40
N ILE A 25 12.30 -0.59 32.68
CA ILE A 25 13.00 -1.41 31.67
C ILE A 25 12.14 -2.59 31.23
N LEU A 26 11.49 -3.28 32.16
CA LEU A 26 10.59 -4.38 31.85
C LEU A 26 9.38 -3.92 31.02
N CYS A 27 8.78 -2.77 31.37
CA CYS A 27 7.71 -2.18 30.56
C CYS A 27 8.17 -1.79 29.15
N ALA A 28 9.36 -1.21 29.00
CA ALA A 28 9.89 -0.83 27.69
C ALA A 28 10.19 -2.07 26.83
N VAL A 29 10.75 -3.13 27.38
CA VAL A 29 11.01 -4.39 26.68
C VAL A 29 9.70 -5.08 26.30
N PHE A 30 8.72 -5.12 27.21
CA PHE A 30 7.42 -5.73 26.94
C PHE A 30 6.64 -4.96 25.87
N TYR A 31 6.68 -3.63 25.93
CA TYR A 31 6.03 -2.78 24.91
C TYR A 31 6.71 -2.91 23.56
N GLY A 32 8.04 -2.94 23.53
CA GLY A 32 8.83 -3.13 22.32
C GLY A 32 8.55 -4.48 21.64
N THR A 33 8.51 -5.58 22.40
CA THR A 33 8.21 -6.91 21.86
C THR A 33 6.76 -7.02 21.40
N MET A 34 5.81 -6.40 22.11
CA MET A 34 4.40 -6.42 21.71
C MET A 34 4.14 -5.61 20.44
N VAL A 35 4.78 -4.45 20.30
CA VAL A 35 4.71 -3.63 19.07
C VAL A 35 5.35 -4.37 17.91
N TYR A 36 6.50 -5.03 18.13
CA TYR A 36 7.18 -5.81 17.09
C TYR A 36 6.34 -7.02 16.62
N GLN A 37 5.72 -7.76 17.54
CA GLN A 37 4.84 -8.89 17.21
C GLN A 37 3.54 -8.45 16.51
N LEU A 38 3.01 -7.26 16.85
CA LEU A 38 1.84 -6.70 16.15
C LEU A 38 2.20 -6.25 14.74
N ALA A 39 3.37 -5.63 14.54
CA ALA A 39 3.87 -5.23 13.23
C ALA A 39 4.11 -6.46 12.32
N ASP A 40 4.75 -7.51 12.85
CA ASP A 40 5.03 -8.75 12.12
C ASP A 40 3.73 -9.49 11.71
N ARG A 41 2.73 -9.54 12.62
CA ARG A 41 1.42 -10.13 12.29
C ARG A 41 0.63 -9.33 11.26
N THR A 42 0.80 -8.00 11.25
CA THR A 42 0.14 -7.15 10.27
C THR A 42 0.75 -7.33 8.89
N ASP A 43 2.08 -7.49 8.82
CA ASP A 43 2.79 -7.78 7.58
C ASP A 43 2.41 -9.15 6.99
N ASP A 44 2.32 -10.20 7.81
CA ASP A 44 1.91 -11.54 7.35
C ASP A 44 0.46 -11.59 6.85
N THR A 45 -0.45 -10.85 7.47
CA THR A 45 -1.86 -10.80 7.06
C THR A 45 -2.01 -10.00 5.77
N GLN A 46 -1.26 -8.90 5.61
CA GLN A 46 -1.26 -8.10 4.38
C GLN A 46 -0.54 -8.84 3.23
N ALA A 47 0.55 -9.56 3.50
CA ALA A 47 1.22 -10.38 2.51
C ALA A 47 0.31 -11.50 1.97
N LYS A 48 -0.48 -12.16 2.85
CA LYS A 48 -1.48 -13.15 2.43
C LYS A 48 -2.63 -12.54 1.63
N GLN A 49 -3.07 -11.31 1.97
CA GLN A 49 -4.09 -10.60 1.19
C GLN A 49 -3.58 -10.14 -0.17
N ALA A 50 -2.31 -9.72 -0.26
CA ALA A 50 -1.69 -9.35 -1.53
C ALA A 50 -1.47 -10.57 -2.45
N GLU A 51 -1.23 -11.75 -1.87
CA GLU A 51 -1.02 -12.99 -2.63
C GLU A 51 -2.32 -13.54 -3.24
N THR A 52 -3.49 -13.16 -2.69
CA THR A 52 -4.84 -13.51 -3.20
C THR A 52 -5.48 -12.40 -4.03
N ALA A 53 -4.90 -11.21 -4.08
CA ALA A 53 -5.43 -10.12 -4.88
C ALA A 53 -5.24 -10.41 -6.37
N LYS A 54 -6.34 -10.37 -7.12
CA LYS A 54 -6.29 -10.41 -8.57
C LYS A 54 -5.36 -9.32 -9.09
N THR A 55 -4.50 -9.65 -10.03
CA THR A 55 -3.54 -8.71 -10.61
C THR A 55 -3.96 -8.32 -12.01
N LEU A 56 -3.76 -7.05 -12.36
CA LEU A 56 -4.05 -6.51 -13.68
C LEU A 56 -2.96 -6.94 -14.68
N ALA A 57 -3.38 -7.46 -15.81
CA ALA A 57 -2.52 -7.74 -16.97
C ALA A 57 -3.17 -7.18 -18.23
N LEU A 58 -2.37 -6.64 -19.15
CA LEU A 58 -2.84 -6.26 -20.49
C LEU A 58 -2.71 -7.47 -21.40
N GLY A 59 -3.76 -7.74 -22.21
CA GLY A 59 -3.72 -8.79 -23.24
C GLY A 59 -2.88 -8.38 -24.45
N SER A 60 -2.78 -7.05 -24.70
CA SER A 60 -2.00 -6.46 -25.78
C SER A 60 -0.69 -5.87 -25.30
N GLY A 61 0.36 -6.05 -26.10
CA GLY A 61 1.70 -5.56 -25.83
C GLY A 61 2.65 -6.60 -25.21
N GLU A 62 3.94 -6.30 -25.27
CA GLU A 62 5.00 -7.11 -24.68
C GLU A 62 5.36 -6.56 -23.30
N MET A 63 5.34 -7.39 -22.26
CA MET A 63 5.71 -6.98 -20.92
C MET A 63 7.22 -6.74 -20.83
N GLU A 64 7.63 -5.47 -20.66
CA GLU A 64 9.03 -5.07 -20.52
C GLU A 64 9.54 -5.24 -19.07
N SER A 65 8.71 -4.95 -18.07
CA SER A 65 9.13 -5.01 -16.67
C SER A 65 7.94 -5.20 -15.72
N GLU A 66 8.27 -5.77 -14.55
CA GLU A 66 7.37 -5.86 -13.40
C GLU A 66 8.12 -5.32 -12.17
N SER A 67 7.47 -4.49 -11.37
CA SER A 67 7.99 -4.00 -10.09
C SER A 67 6.92 -4.09 -9.00
N ARG A 68 7.37 -4.36 -7.78
CA ARG A 68 6.52 -4.34 -6.58
C ARG A 68 7.10 -3.38 -5.56
N GLU A 69 6.26 -2.53 -5.03
CA GLU A 69 6.65 -1.57 -4.01
C GLU A 69 5.58 -1.45 -2.93
N ARG A 70 5.97 -0.97 -1.75
CA ARG A 70 5.07 -0.59 -0.68
C ARG A 70 5.10 0.91 -0.51
N VAL A 71 3.94 1.54 -0.60
CA VAL A 71 3.80 2.99 -0.54
C VAL A 71 2.81 3.37 0.55
N GLN A 72 3.15 4.33 1.39
CA GLN A 72 2.22 4.85 2.40
C GLN A 72 1.29 5.89 1.79
N MET A 73 -0.02 5.63 1.79
CA MET A 73 -1.06 6.50 1.26
C MET A 73 -2.24 6.58 2.25
N GLY A 74 -2.69 7.80 2.55
CA GLY A 74 -3.82 8.01 3.46
C GLY A 74 -3.65 7.36 4.84
N GLY A 75 -2.40 7.26 5.33
CA GLY A 75 -2.09 6.59 6.60
C GLY A 75 -2.11 5.06 6.53
N LYS A 76 -2.34 4.47 5.35
CA LYS A 76 -2.30 3.02 5.11
C LYS A 76 -1.09 2.65 4.27
N LEU A 77 -0.53 1.47 4.51
CA LEU A 77 0.50 0.88 3.68
C LEU A 77 -0.18 0.16 2.50
N CYS A 78 0.16 0.57 1.28
CA CYS A 78 -0.40 0.01 0.05
C CYS A 78 0.67 -0.84 -0.64
N ASP A 79 0.34 -2.09 -0.96
CA ASP A 79 1.14 -2.92 -1.85
C ASP A 79 0.79 -2.56 -3.29
N VAL A 80 1.79 -2.24 -4.09
CA VAL A 80 1.63 -1.78 -5.48
C VAL A 80 2.43 -2.66 -6.40
N LEU A 81 1.75 -3.26 -7.38
CA LEU A 81 2.34 -4.01 -8.48
C LEU A 81 2.21 -3.18 -9.75
N THR A 82 3.32 -2.83 -10.36
CA THR A 82 3.36 -2.10 -11.63
C THR A 82 3.98 -3.00 -12.71
N ARG A 83 3.28 -3.18 -13.82
CA ARG A 83 3.75 -3.83 -15.04
C ARG A 83 3.82 -2.83 -16.16
N THR A 84 4.97 -2.77 -16.85
CA THR A 84 5.14 -1.90 -18.02
C THR A 84 5.10 -2.75 -19.27
N TYR A 85 4.31 -2.32 -20.23
CA TYR A 85 4.13 -2.98 -21.52
C TYR A 85 4.56 -2.05 -22.65
N LEU A 86 5.21 -2.62 -23.68
CA LEU A 86 5.46 -1.96 -24.95
C LEU A 86 4.35 -2.38 -25.92
N LEU A 87 3.56 -1.41 -26.37
CA LEU A 87 2.50 -1.64 -27.34
C LEU A 87 3.06 -1.72 -28.78
N ALA A 88 2.27 -2.23 -29.71
CA ALA A 88 2.68 -2.43 -31.10
C ALA A 88 3.07 -1.13 -31.84
N ASP A 89 2.55 0.03 -31.40
CA ASP A 89 2.88 1.36 -31.93
C ASP A 89 4.12 1.99 -31.26
N GLY A 90 4.78 1.29 -30.34
CA GLY A 90 5.92 1.76 -29.56
C GLY A 90 5.53 2.57 -28.33
N THR A 91 4.26 2.77 -28.05
CA THR A 91 3.79 3.43 -26.82
C THR A 91 4.00 2.54 -25.61
N ARG A 92 4.41 3.12 -24.47
CA ARG A 92 4.47 2.41 -23.19
C ARG A 92 3.19 2.58 -22.40
N ALA A 93 2.64 1.47 -21.94
CA ALA A 93 1.50 1.44 -21.04
C ALA A 93 1.90 0.82 -19.70
N GLN A 94 1.39 1.37 -18.60
CA GLN A 94 1.57 0.82 -17.26
C GLN A 94 0.25 0.25 -16.76
N ALA A 95 0.27 -1.00 -16.34
CA ALA A 95 -0.83 -1.65 -15.62
C ALA A 95 -0.46 -1.73 -14.13
N ILE A 96 -1.24 -1.08 -13.29
CA ILE A 96 -0.99 -0.97 -11.86
C ILE A 96 -2.11 -1.67 -11.10
N THR A 97 -1.73 -2.54 -10.18
CA THR A 97 -2.63 -3.12 -9.18
C THR A 97 -2.18 -2.64 -7.82
N ALA A 98 -3.07 -2.05 -7.04
CA ALA A 98 -2.75 -1.55 -5.70
C ALA A 98 -3.81 -1.94 -4.68
N SER A 99 -3.37 -2.33 -3.49
CA SER A 99 -4.24 -2.64 -2.35
C SER A 99 -3.57 -2.16 -1.05
N PRO A 100 -4.31 -1.56 -0.11
CA PRO A 100 -5.72 -1.22 -0.14
C PRO A 100 -6.05 -0.03 -1.08
N ALA A 101 -7.35 0.19 -1.30
CA ALA A 101 -7.86 1.22 -2.21
C ALA A 101 -7.47 2.67 -1.84
N ALA A 102 -6.86 2.90 -0.68
CA ALA A 102 -6.29 4.19 -0.30
C ALA A 102 -5.26 4.71 -1.33
N TYR A 103 -4.68 3.84 -2.15
CA TYR A 103 -3.77 4.21 -3.23
C TYR A 103 -4.39 5.18 -4.26
N ILE A 104 -5.72 5.20 -4.39
CA ILE A 104 -6.43 6.12 -5.28
C ILE A 104 -6.17 7.61 -4.93
N GLU A 105 -5.76 7.92 -3.69
CA GLU A 105 -5.40 9.27 -3.28
C GLU A 105 -4.18 9.80 -4.03
N ARG A 106 -3.33 8.93 -4.56
CA ARG A 106 -2.20 9.29 -5.41
C ARG A 106 -2.64 10.06 -6.65
N MET A 107 -3.76 9.69 -7.24
CA MET A 107 -4.33 10.42 -8.39
C MET A 107 -4.55 11.91 -8.09
N LYS A 108 -5.05 12.21 -6.88
CA LYS A 108 -5.30 13.60 -6.46
C LYS A 108 -3.97 14.35 -6.25
N GLN A 109 -2.97 13.68 -5.67
CA GLN A 109 -1.66 14.27 -5.40
C GLN A 109 -0.88 14.55 -6.70
N GLU A 110 -1.03 13.70 -7.71
CA GLU A 110 -0.37 13.82 -9.02
C GLU A 110 -1.13 14.74 -9.99
N GLY A 111 -2.23 15.36 -9.57
CA GLY A 111 -2.96 16.32 -10.37
C GLY A 111 -3.79 15.72 -11.52
N TRP A 112 -4.16 14.44 -11.40
CA TRP A 112 -5.05 13.81 -12.37
C TRP A 112 -6.44 14.45 -12.35
N GLN A 113 -6.94 14.81 -13.50
CA GLN A 113 -8.27 15.38 -13.69
C GLN A 113 -9.20 14.31 -14.24
N ALA A 114 -10.11 13.84 -13.39
CA ALA A 114 -11.15 12.92 -13.80
C ALA A 114 -12.12 13.60 -14.78
N GLN A 115 -12.46 12.90 -15.84
CA GLN A 115 -13.45 13.35 -16.81
C GLN A 115 -14.72 12.51 -16.68
N LEU A 116 -15.87 13.16 -16.80
CA LEU A 116 -17.17 12.48 -16.78
C LEU A 116 -17.42 11.82 -18.15
N VAL A 117 -16.65 10.79 -18.44
CA VAL A 117 -16.86 9.95 -19.62
C VAL A 117 -17.35 8.59 -19.09
N THR A 118 -18.47 8.13 -19.64
CA THR A 118 -19.08 6.85 -19.23
C THR A 118 -18.74 5.75 -20.23
N GLY A 119 -18.77 4.51 -19.78
CA GLY A 119 -18.58 3.34 -20.62
C GLY A 119 -17.16 2.78 -20.64
N PHE A 120 -16.25 3.33 -19.85
CA PHE A 120 -14.94 2.72 -19.63
C PHE A 120 -15.02 1.60 -18.60
N ALA A 121 -14.24 0.56 -18.83
CA ALA A 121 -14.07 -0.56 -17.90
C ALA A 121 -12.60 -1.03 -17.89
N ILE A 122 -12.20 -1.69 -16.82
CA ILE A 122 -11.01 -2.52 -16.74
C ILE A 122 -11.47 -3.92 -16.41
N GLY A 123 -11.45 -4.83 -17.40
CA GLY A 123 -12.12 -6.11 -17.31
C GLY A 123 -13.63 -5.92 -17.07
N GLU A 124 -14.14 -6.42 -15.93
CA GLU A 124 -15.56 -6.28 -15.56
C GLU A 124 -15.86 -5.06 -14.67
N ALA A 125 -14.84 -4.34 -14.22
CA ALA A 125 -15.00 -3.22 -13.28
C ALA A 125 -15.17 -1.89 -14.02
N ASP A 126 -16.20 -1.12 -13.66
CA ASP A 126 -16.39 0.25 -14.18
C ASP A 126 -15.18 1.11 -13.87
N ALA A 127 -14.71 1.84 -14.88
CA ALA A 127 -13.51 2.66 -14.78
C ALA A 127 -13.79 4.15 -15.00
N VAL A 128 -13.02 4.98 -14.30
CA VAL A 128 -12.99 6.43 -14.49
C VAL A 128 -11.82 6.78 -15.40
N TYR A 129 -12.09 7.57 -16.43
CA TYR A 129 -11.07 8.15 -17.28
C TYR A 129 -10.53 9.45 -16.67
N ALA A 130 -9.22 9.64 -16.69
CA ALA A 130 -8.57 10.84 -16.21
C ALA A 130 -7.38 11.23 -17.09
N ARG A 131 -7.02 12.51 -17.10
CA ARG A 131 -5.83 13.03 -17.81
C ARG A 131 -4.94 13.87 -16.89
N SER A 132 -3.63 13.81 -17.16
CA SER A 132 -2.63 14.70 -16.58
C SER A 132 -1.55 14.98 -17.65
N GLY A 133 -1.59 16.18 -18.24
CA GLY A 133 -0.74 16.52 -19.39
C GLY A 133 -1.00 15.60 -20.59
N GLU A 134 0.05 14.96 -21.09
CA GLU A 134 -0.02 14.01 -22.20
C GLU A 134 -0.43 12.60 -21.77
N ASN A 135 -0.38 12.31 -20.47
CA ASN A 135 -0.76 11.01 -19.93
C ASN A 135 -2.28 10.91 -19.78
N ALA A 136 -2.80 9.77 -20.14
CA ALA A 136 -4.18 9.40 -19.89
C ALA A 136 -4.24 8.13 -19.02
N MET A 137 -5.29 7.98 -18.24
CA MET A 137 -5.44 6.88 -17.27
C MET A 137 -6.87 6.38 -17.23
N LEU A 138 -7.02 5.06 -17.12
CA LEU A 138 -8.22 4.42 -16.60
C LEU A 138 -7.96 4.00 -15.15
N CYS A 139 -8.93 4.23 -14.28
CA CYS A 139 -8.87 3.80 -12.91
C CYS A 139 -10.18 3.11 -12.53
N ALA A 140 -10.10 1.86 -12.10
CA ALA A 140 -11.22 1.08 -11.60
C ALA A 140 -10.96 0.64 -10.15
N LYS A 141 -12.03 0.40 -9.40
CA LYS A 141 -11.98 -0.13 -8.05
C LYS A 141 -12.86 -1.35 -7.93
N ASP A 142 -12.28 -2.44 -7.41
CA ASP A 142 -12.99 -3.65 -7.04
C ASP A 142 -12.66 -3.99 -5.57
N GLY A 143 -13.64 -3.83 -4.70
CA GLY A 143 -13.44 -3.99 -3.25
C GLY A 143 -12.35 -3.08 -2.69
N GLU A 144 -11.30 -3.68 -2.13
CA GLU A 144 -10.11 -2.98 -1.61
C GLU A 144 -8.96 -2.91 -2.63
N THR A 145 -9.17 -3.34 -3.87
CA THR A 145 -8.15 -3.29 -4.92
C THR A 145 -8.46 -2.17 -5.91
N VAL A 146 -7.42 -1.48 -6.33
CA VAL A 146 -7.46 -0.46 -7.39
C VAL A 146 -6.66 -0.96 -8.57
N TYR A 147 -7.24 -0.83 -9.74
CA TYR A 147 -6.61 -1.11 -11.03
C TYR A 147 -6.44 0.18 -11.80
N MET A 148 -5.27 0.41 -12.36
CA MET A 148 -5.00 1.57 -13.20
C MET A 148 -4.27 1.17 -14.46
N ILE A 149 -4.65 1.77 -15.59
CA ILE A 149 -3.92 1.70 -16.86
C ILE A 149 -3.51 3.12 -17.21
N ILE A 150 -2.21 3.36 -17.35
CA ILE A 150 -1.64 4.69 -17.66
C ILE A 150 -0.84 4.57 -18.95
N ALA A 151 -1.11 5.45 -19.91
CA ALA A 151 -0.36 5.54 -21.18
C ALA A 151 -0.38 6.96 -21.73
N GLN A 152 0.61 7.28 -22.57
CA GLN A 152 0.54 8.45 -23.47
C GLN A 152 -0.25 8.06 -24.73
N ALA A 153 -1.57 8.04 -24.59
CA ALA A 153 -2.47 7.54 -25.60
C ALA A 153 -3.75 8.39 -25.66
N ASP A 154 -4.47 8.26 -26.75
CA ASP A 154 -5.79 8.83 -26.86
C ASP A 154 -6.85 8.00 -26.10
N GLU A 155 -8.03 8.53 -26.02
CA GLU A 155 -9.16 7.93 -25.31
C GLU A 155 -9.55 6.56 -25.91
N GLN A 156 -9.49 6.42 -27.24
CA GLN A 156 -9.87 5.21 -27.95
C GLN A 156 -8.87 4.07 -27.69
N THR A 157 -7.59 4.39 -27.67
CA THR A 157 -6.52 3.43 -27.36
C THR A 157 -6.64 2.95 -25.91
N LEU A 158 -6.89 3.87 -24.96
CA LEU A 158 -7.11 3.48 -23.56
C LEU A 158 -8.36 2.64 -23.37
N TYR A 159 -9.45 2.96 -24.07
CA TYR A 159 -10.65 2.15 -24.06
C TYR A 159 -10.34 0.70 -24.50
N ALA A 160 -9.60 0.55 -25.61
CA ALA A 160 -9.22 -0.77 -26.11
C ALA A 160 -8.35 -1.52 -25.09
N LEU A 161 -7.39 -0.85 -24.46
CA LEU A 161 -6.55 -1.45 -23.40
C LEU A 161 -7.38 -1.88 -22.19
N GLY A 162 -8.38 -1.10 -21.80
CA GLY A 162 -9.28 -1.44 -20.71
C GLY A 162 -10.13 -2.67 -20.98
N VAL A 163 -10.66 -2.79 -22.19
CA VAL A 163 -11.45 -3.95 -22.64
C VAL A 163 -10.62 -5.23 -22.75
N ASP A 164 -9.36 -5.08 -23.19
CA ASP A 164 -8.41 -6.21 -23.35
C ASP A 164 -7.70 -6.60 -22.05
N ALA A 165 -7.93 -5.83 -20.99
CA ALA A 165 -7.29 -6.08 -19.70
C ALA A 165 -7.94 -7.24 -18.95
N GLU A 166 -7.10 -8.08 -18.36
CA GLU A 166 -7.53 -9.22 -17.55
C GLU A 166 -7.13 -9.03 -16.09
N THR A 167 -8.03 -9.33 -15.18
CA THR A 167 -7.75 -9.43 -13.74
C THR A 167 -7.65 -10.90 -13.34
N LYS A 168 -6.43 -11.35 -13.02
CA LYS A 168 -6.11 -12.75 -12.68
C LYS A 168 -5.69 -12.89 -11.23
#